data_e0ba8a7c1fc6f062bcb8c7c532071749
#
_entry.id   e0ba8a7c1fc6f062bcb8c7c532071749
#
_cell.length_a   1.000
_cell.length_b   1.000
_cell.length_c   1.000
_cell.angle_alpha   90.00
_cell.angle_beta   90.00
_cell.angle_gamma   90.00
#
_symmetry.space_group_name_H-M   'P 1'
#
loop_
_entity.id
_entity.type
_entity.pdbx_description
1 polymer ?
#
loop_
_entity_poly.entity_id
_entity_poly.type
_entity_poly.pdbx_seq_one_letter_code
_entity_poly.pdbx_strand_id
1 'polypeptide(L)'
;NGTPSGVESCYERGECYRIKNNIPSGTCYETCRSIHAEQNAIIQAGQDRCMGASMYIYGHNFICILCKRFIVQSGIVDVYLKKDDNSPIIHVSVDDIKRELDNPGVGVNEVVGVN
;
A
#
# COMPACT_ATOMS: atom_id res chain seq x y z
N ASN A 1 7.87 -1.17 -6.47
CA ASN A 1 7.62 -2.57 -6.17
C ASN A 1 8.81 -3.43 -6.54
N GLY A 2 8.95 -4.51 -5.86
CA GLY A 2 9.96 -5.51 -6.13
C GLY A 2 9.72 -6.69 -5.20
N THR A 3 10.62 -7.66 -5.22
CA THR A 3 10.59 -8.77 -4.29
C THR A 3 11.62 -8.54 -3.20
N PRO A 4 11.45 -9.18 -2.02
CA PRO A 4 12.50 -9.14 -1.01
C PRO A 4 13.83 -9.62 -1.56
N SER A 5 14.93 -9.10 -1.01
CA SER A 5 16.27 -9.47 -1.44
C SER A 5 16.45 -10.99 -1.41
N GLY A 6 16.95 -11.55 -2.50
CA GLY A 6 17.17 -12.99 -2.63
C GLY A 6 15.95 -13.79 -3.07
N VAL A 7 14.79 -13.15 -3.22
CA VAL A 7 13.56 -13.80 -3.71
C VAL A 7 13.37 -13.46 -5.18
N GLU A 8 13.13 -14.48 -5.99
CA GLU A 8 12.90 -14.32 -7.42
C GLU A 8 11.62 -13.53 -7.67
N SER A 9 11.68 -12.53 -8.54
CA SER A 9 10.49 -11.75 -8.91
C SER A 9 9.58 -12.57 -9.83
N CYS A 10 8.31 -12.16 -9.92
CA CYS A 10 7.38 -12.81 -10.86
C CYS A 10 7.84 -12.64 -12.31
N TYR A 11 8.48 -11.51 -12.61
CA TYR A 11 9.04 -11.28 -13.94
C TYR A 11 10.18 -12.27 -14.26
N GLU A 12 11.10 -12.47 -13.31
CA GLU A 12 12.20 -13.42 -13.47
C GLU A 12 11.69 -14.86 -13.58
N ARG A 13 10.67 -15.20 -12.79
CA ARG A 13 10.06 -16.54 -12.82
C ARG A 13 9.22 -16.76 -14.08
N GLY A 14 8.75 -15.70 -14.72
CA GLY A 14 7.89 -15.78 -15.89
C GLY A 14 6.43 -16.03 -15.59
N GLU A 15 6.02 -16.01 -14.32
CA GLU A 15 4.61 -16.16 -13.94
C GLU A 15 4.32 -15.47 -12.61
N CYS A 16 3.06 -15.09 -12.44
CA CYS A 16 2.55 -14.56 -11.19
C CYS A 16 1.51 -15.52 -10.64
N TYR A 17 1.73 -16.03 -9.44
CA TYR A 17 0.81 -16.96 -8.79
C TYR A 17 -0.62 -16.39 -8.73
N ARG A 18 -0.74 -15.10 -8.42
CA ARG A 18 -2.04 -14.44 -8.27
C ARG A 18 -2.78 -14.35 -9.60
N ILE A 19 -2.08 -14.01 -10.67
CA ILE A 19 -2.68 -13.95 -12.01
C ILE A 19 -3.05 -15.37 -12.47
N LYS A 20 -2.15 -16.32 -12.30
CA LYS A 20 -2.34 -17.71 -12.67
C LYS A 20 -3.56 -18.33 -11.98
N ASN A 21 -3.82 -17.95 -10.73
CA ASN A 21 -4.90 -18.50 -9.92
C ASN A 21 -6.11 -17.56 -9.80
N ASN A 22 -6.16 -16.51 -10.62
CA ASN A 22 -7.28 -15.56 -10.67
C ASN A 22 -7.62 -14.94 -9.31
N ILE A 23 -6.61 -14.60 -8.53
CA ILE A 23 -6.80 -13.98 -7.21
C ILE A 23 -7.11 -12.50 -7.41
N PRO A 24 -8.26 -12.00 -6.90
CA PRO A 24 -8.63 -10.60 -7.05
C PRO A 24 -7.62 -9.67 -6.38
N SER A 25 -7.44 -8.49 -6.99
CA SER A 25 -6.62 -7.43 -6.39
C SER A 25 -7.14 -7.07 -5.00
N GLY A 26 -6.24 -6.80 -4.07
CA GLY A 26 -6.60 -6.42 -2.71
C GLY A 26 -6.89 -7.58 -1.77
N THR A 27 -6.78 -8.83 -2.24
CA THR A 27 -7.09 -10.01 -1.44
C THR A 27 -5.94 -11.00 -1.45
N CYS A 28 -5.86 -11.82 -0.40
CA CYS A 28 -4.93 -12.95 -0.31
C CYS A 28 -3.48 -12.56 -0.62
N TYR A 29 -3.01 -11.46 -0.04
CA TYR A 29 -1.65 -10.98 -0.29
C TYR A 29 -0.55 -11.94 0.19
N GLU A 30 -0.87 -12.93 1.02
CA GLU A 30 0.07 -13.97 1.42
C GLU A 30 0.58 -14.78 0.24
N THR A 31 -0.10 -14.73 -0.89
CA THR A 31 0.31 -15.41 -2.11
C THR A 31 1.20 -14.54 -3.01
N CYS A 32 1.37 -13.28 -2.68
CA CYS A 32 2.17 -12.35 -3.45
C CYS A 32 3.57 -12.27 -2.85
N ARG A 33 4.59 -12.42 -3.72
CA ARG A 33 6.00 -12.32 -3.27
C ARG A 33 6.56 -10.90 -3.33
N SER A 34 5.80 -9.97 -3.86
CA SER A 34 6.27 -8.60 -4.03
C SER A 34 6.16 -7.78 -2.75
N ILE A 35 7.11 -6.89 -2.55
CA ILE A 35 6.99 -5.83 -1.56
C ILE A 35 6.27 -4.67 -2.24
N HIS A 36 5.29 -4.10 -1.55
CA HIS A 36 4.60 -2.92 -2.06
C HIS A 36 5.56 -1.72 -2.09
N ALA A 37 5.37 -0.83 -3.05
CA ALA A 37 6.23 0.34 -3.20
C ALA A 37 6.24 1.21 -1.94
N GLU A 38 5.09 1.34 -1.28
CA GLU A 38 4.94 2.11 -0.04
C GLU A 38 5.79 1.50 1.07
N GLN A 39 5.77 0.18 1.22
CA GLN A 39 6.57 -0.52 2.22
C GLN A 39 8.06 -0.35 1.93
N ASN A 40 8.45 -0.51 0.68
CA ASN A 40 9.84 -0.37 0.28
C ASN A 40 10.35 1.07 0.49
N ALA A 41 9.52 2.06 0.19
CA ALA A 41 9.89 3.46 0.43
C ALA A 41 10.15 3.72 1.91
N ILE A 42 9.33 3.18 2.80
CA ILE A 42 9.49 3.31 4.24
C ILE A 42 10.79 2.64 4.70
N ILE A 43 11.07 1.44 4.21
CA ILE A 43 12.30 0.72 4.54
C ILE A 43 13.53 1.52 4.09
N GLN A 44 13.51 2.04 2.87
CA GLN A 44 14.62 2.81 2.32
C GLN A 44 14.84 4.13 3.06
N ALA A 45 13.77 4.82 3.43
CA ALA A 45 13.87 6.09 4.15
C ALA A 45 14.31 5.90 5.60
N GLY A 46 13.84 4.86 6.25
CA GLY A 46 14.01 4.67 7.68
C GLY A 46 13.03 5.50 8.51
N GLN A 47 12.79 5.07 9.73
CA GLN A 47 11.78 5.71 10.58
C GLN A 47 12.08 7.19 10.87
N ASP A 48 13.35 7.52 11.09
CA ASP A 48 13.73 8.90 11.39
C ASP A 48 13.30 9.87 10.30
N ARG A 49 13.42 9.47 9.04
CA ARG A 49 13.02 10.32 7.91
C ARG A 49 11.52 10.28 7.64
N CYS A 50 10.85 9.19 8.03
CA CYS A 50 9.42 9.08 7.85
C CYS A 50 8.62 9.90 8.85
N MET A 51 9.14 10.13 10.04
CA MET A 51 8.42 10.86 11.08
C MET A 51 8.11 12.29 10.65
N GLY A 52 6.82 12.62 10.63
CA GLY A 52 6.35 13.94 10.20
C GLY A 52 6.37 14.15 8.69
N ALA A 53 6.73 13.15 7.92
CA ALA A 53 6.84 13.25 6.46
C ALA A 53 5.51 13.10 5.75
N SER A 54 5.52 13.42 4.46
CA SER A 54 4.42 13.13 3.54
C SER A 54 4.86 12.03 2.59
N MET A 55 3.91 11.18 2.21
CA MET A 55 4.14 10.14 1.21
C MET A 55 3.34 10.44 -0.05
N TYR A 56 3.96 10.28 -1.21
CA TYR A 56 3.33 10.48 -2.50
C TYR A 56 3.27 9.16 -3.26
N ILE A 57 2.06 8.76 -3.66
CA ILE A 57 1.82 7.50 -4.36
C ILE A 57 1.23 7.79 -5.72
N TYR A 58 1.89 7.33 -6.77
CA TYR A 58 1.40 7.43 -8.14
C TYR A 58 1.02 6.04 -8.65
N GLY A 59 -0.07 5.97 -9.39
CA GLY A 59 -0.54 4.71 -9.99
C GLY A 59 -1.71 4.07 -9.28
N HIS A 60 -2.10 4.59 -8.11
CA HIS A 60 -3.23 4.08 -7.33
C HIS A 60 -4.08 5.21 -6.79
N ASN A 61 -5.35 4.92 -6.52
CA ASN A 61 -6.26 5.84 -5.85
C ASN A 61 -6.68 5.32 -4.46
N PHE A 62 -5.98 4.33 -3.93
CA PHE A 62 -6.25 3.75 -2.62
C PHE A 62 -4.96 3.27 -1.98
N ILE A 63 -5.02 3.04 -0.67
CA ILE A 63 -3.91 2.49 0.11
C ILE A 63 -4.39 1.13 0.64
N CYS A 64 -3.62 0.05 0.38
CA CYS A 64 -4.00 -1.26 0.89
C CYS A 64 -3.82 -1.32 2.41
N ILE A 65 -4.54 -2.24 3.05
CA ILE A 65 -4.55 -2.35 4.51
C ILE A 65 -3.15 -2.63 5.08
N LEU A 66 -2.33 -3.39 4.37
CA LEU A 66 -0.97 -3.67 4.81
C LEU A 66 -0.13 -2.39 4.85
N CYS A 67 -0.21 -1.59 3.81
CA CYS A 67 0.53 -0.33 3.73
C CYS A 67 0.00 0.70 4.74
N LYS A 68 -1.31 0.70 5.01
CA LYS A 68 -1.88 1.59 6.04
C LYS A 68 -1.23 1.40 7.39
N ARG A 69 -1.04 0.15 7.81
CA ARG A 69 -0.39 -0.15 9.09
C ARG A 69 1.05 0.34 9.11
N PHE A 70 1.80 0.11 8.05
CA PHE A 70 3.18 0.56 7.94
C PHE A 70 3.29 2.08 7.95
N ILE A 71 2.41 2.76 7.24
CA ILE A 71 2.38 4.22 7.18
C ILE A 71 2.14 4.81 8.55
N VAL A 72 1.16 4.28 9.28
CA VAL A 72 0.86 4.76 10.64
C VAL A 72 2.07 4.53 11.56
N GLN A 73 2.64 3.33 11.52
CA GLN A 73 3.75 2.99 12.40
C GLN A 73 5.01 3.80 12.09
N SER A 74 5.22 4.19 10.83
CA SER A 74 6.41 4.94 10.43
C SER A 74 6.41 6.40 10.89
N GLY A 75 5.24 6.94 11.26
CA GLY A 75 5.12 8.34 11.66
C GLY A 75 4.84 9.31 10.52
N ILE A 76 4.58 8.82 9.32
CA ILE A 76 4.11 9.64 8.20
C ILE A 76 2.78 10.27 8.58
N VAL A 77 2.57 11.55 8.23
CA VAL A 77 1.39 12.31 8.65
C VAL A 77 0.38 12.55 7.52
N ASP A 78 0.84 12.59 6.29
CA ASP A 78 -0.03 12.82 5.13
C ASP A 78 0.34 11.89 3.99
N VAL A 79 -0.67 11.46 3.23
CA VAL A 79 -0.49 10.68 2.01
C VAL A 79 -1.23 11.36 0.86
N TYR A 80 -0.57 11.47 -0.28
CA TYR A 80 -1.14 12.02 -1.49
C TYR A 80 -1.13 10.96 -2.57
N LEU A 81 -2.29 10.72 -3.16
CA LEU A 81 -2.49 9.68 -4.17
C LEU A 81 -2.88 10.31 -5.51
N LYS A 82 -2.30 9.81 -6.58
CA LYS A 82 -2.68 10.19 -7.93
C LYS A 82 -2.66 8.93 -8.80
N LYS A 83 -3.82 8.55 -9.30
CA LYS A 83 -3.95 7.30 -10.05
C LYS A 83 -3.24 7.37 -11.41
N ASP A 84 -3.43 8.47 -12.14
CA ASP A 84 -2.82 8.72 -13.45
C ASP A 84 -2.74 10.23 -13.71
N ASP A 85 -2.19 10.61 -14.86
CA ASP A 85 -1.99 12.02 -15.18
C ASP A 85 -3.29 12.82 -15.29
N ASN A 86 -4.40 12.15 -15.55
CA ASN A 86 -5.71 12.77 -15.73
C ASN A 86 -6.58 12.74 -14.47
N SER A 87 -6.11 12.07 -13.43
CA SER A 87 -6.85 11.95 -12.17
C SER A 87 -6.48 13.05 -11.19
N PRO A 88 -7.42 13.47 -10.33
CA PRO A 88 -7.10 14.43 -9.27
C PRO A 88 -6.18 13.83 -8.22
N ILE A 89 -5.49 14.71 -7.50
CA ILE A 89 -4.71 14.31 -6.33
C ILE A 89 -5.68 14.11 -5.18
N ILE A 90 -5.57 12.96 -4.51
CA ILE A 90 -6.36 12.64 -3.32
C ILE A 90 -5.46 12.75 -2.11
N HIS A 91 -5.84 13.58 -1.14
CA HIS A 91 -5.14 13.71 0.12
C HIS A 91 -5.81 12.86 1.19
N VAL A 92 -5.01 12.07 1.88
CA VAL A 92 -5.45 11.24 3.00
C VAL A 92 -4.63 11.61 4.23
N SER A 93 -5.29 12.10 5.26
CA SER A 93 -4.64 12.33 6.54
C SER A 93 -4.42 11.00 7.26
N VAL A 94 -3.26 10.82 7.88
CA VAL A 94 -2.98 9.60 8.64
C VAL A 94 -3.90 9.49 9.86
N ASP A 95 -4.40 10.59 10.38
CA ASP A 95 -5.41 10.54 11.46
C ASP A 95 -6.68 9.82 11.00
N ASP A 96 -7.08 9.98 9.74
CA ASP A 96 -8.21 9.24 9.17
C ASP A 96 -7.90 7.74 9.08
N ILE A 97 -6.68 7.40 8.69
CA ILE A 97 -6.23 6.00 8.63
C ILE A 97 -6.26 5.38 10.02
N LYS A 98 -5.80 6.10 11.04
CA LYS A 98 -5.83 5.64 12.43
C LYS A 98 -7.25 5.34 12.88
N ARG A 99 -8.21 6.21 12.53
CA ARG A 99 -9.61 5.97 12.87
C ARG A 99 -10.16 4.70 12.24
N GLU A 100 -9.81 4.43 10.98
CA GLU A 100 -10.20 3.18 10.33
C GLU A 100 -9.62 1.96 11.05
N LEU A 101 -8.36 2.03 11.46
CA LEU A 101 -7.69 0.92 12.14
C LEU A 101 -8.27 0.70 13.54
N ASP A 102 -8.69 1.77 14.23
CA ASP A 102 -9.32 1.68 15.54
C ASP A 102 -10.74 1.10 15.48
N ASN A 103 -11.40 1.22 14.34
CA ASN A 103 -12.77 0.78 14.14
C ASN A 103 -12.87 -0.15 12.92
N PRO A 104 -12.28 -1.34 13.01
CA PRO A 104 -12.16 -2.21 11.83
C PRO A 104 -13.49 -2.68 11.25
N GLY A 105 -14.59 -2.58 11.98
CA GLY A 105 -15.91 -2.91 11.46
C GLY A 105 -16.60 -1.77 10.74
N VAL A 106 -16.10 -0.55 10.87
CA VAL A 106 -16.66 0.63 10.23
C VAL A 106 -16.06 0.72 8.82
N GLY A 107 -16.91 0.89 7.83
CA GLY A 107 -16.44 1.04 6.47
C GLY A 107 -15.98 -0.24 5.80
N VAL A 108 -16.33 -1.40 6.34
CA VAL A 108 -15.97 -2.69 5.70
C VAL A 108 -16.42 -2.73 4.25
N ASN A 109 -17.60 -2.22 3.97
CA ASN A 109 -18.12 -2.18 2.61
C ASN A 109 -17.31 -1.24 1.72
N GLU A 110 -16.84 -0.14 2.28
CA GLU A 110 -16.00 0.82 1.57
C GLU A 110 -14.64 0.21 1.29
N VAL A 111 -14.08 -0.47 2.28
CA VAL A 111 -12.77 -1.14 2.16
C VAL A 111 -12.80 -2.19 1.06
N VAL A 112 -13.86 -2.97 0.97
CA VAL A 112 -14.01 -3.98 -0.09
C VAL A 112 -14.02 -3.32 -1.46
N GLY A 113 -14.65 -2.17 -1.60
CA GLY A 113 -14.65 -1.44 -2.85
C GLY A 113 -13.32 -0.77 -3.19
N VAL A 114 -12.48 -0.49 -2.20
CA VAL A 114 -11.22 0.24 -2.35
C VAL A 114 -10.03 -0.70 -2.43
N ASN A 115 -10.06 -1.71 -1.63
CA ASN A 115 -8.92 -2.62 -1.50
C ASN A 115 -9.12 -3.91 -2.28
#